data_8c64d340ef3326c3e3dc5e63331698b8
#
_entry.id   8c64d340ef3326c3e3dc5e63331698b8
#
_cell.length_a   1.000
_cell.length_b   1.000
_cell.length_c   1.000
_cell.angle_alpha   90.00
_cell.angle_beta   90.00
_cell.angle_gamma   90.00
#
_symmetry.space_group_name_H-M   'P 1'
#
loop_
_entity.id
_entity.type
_entity.pdbx_description
1 polymer ?
#
loop_
_entity_poly.entity_id
_entity_poly.type
_entity_poly.pdbx_seq_one_letter_code
_entity_poly.pdbx_strand_id
1 'polypeptide(L)'
;SDKFIRRLYENGQLEKITTSQFYDEKAGVFLNGRQVIGKCPVLGCQSEKGYADECDLGHQYMPSSLIDPKSTLTGETPVMRDVVNWYFRLTEYTKLLGEYVDRIKKMPNVRSLVSKTIGEFLEPPVVHIKKELREDYEKIKDLLAHHTLTDDPKKPSFTICFDTLD
;
A
#
# COMPACT_ATOMS: atom_id res chain seq x y z
N SER A 1 -14.77 11.74 -18.91
CA SER A 1 -14.42 10.63 -17.95
C SER A 1 -15.49 9.55 -17.87
N ASP A 2 -16.79 9.88 -17.84
CA ASP A 2 -17.89 8.90 -17.75
C ASP A 2 -17.83 7.82 -18.85
N LYS A 3 -17.70 8.23 -20.12
CA LYS A 3 -17.59 7.32 -21.26
C LYS A 3 -16.40 6.34 -21.12
N PHE A 4 -15.28 6.79 -20.54
CA PHE A 4 -14.10 5.95 -20.32
C PHE A 4 -14.35 4.89 -19.23
N ILE A 5 -14.93 5.30 -18.09
CA ILE A 5 -15.26 4.40 -16.98
C ILE A 5 -16.30 3.36 -17.42
N ARG A 6 -17.36 3.76 -18.16
CA ARG A 6 -18.34 2.82 -18.71
C ARG A 6 -17.68 1.78 -19.61
N ARG A 7 -16.73 2.19 -20.45
CA ARG A 7 -16.00 1.27 -21.32
C ARG A 7 -15.13 0.28 -20.55
N LEU A 8 -14.49 0.73 -19.45
CA LEU A 8 -13.76 -0.18 -18.56
C LEU A 8 -14.69 -1.20 -17.92
N TYR A 9 -15.87 -0.76 -17.46
CA TYR A 9 -16.87 -1.63 -16.89
C TYR A 9 -17.41 -2.66 -17.91
N GLU A 10 -17.83 -2.20 -19.09
CA GLU A 10 -18.34 -3.04 -20.17
C GLU A 10 -17.32 -4.08 -20.65
N ASN A 11 -16.04 -3.76 -20.58
CA ASN A 11 -14.93 -4.66 -20.91
C ASN A 11 -14.49 -5.55 -19.73
N GLY A 12 -15.20 -5.55 -18.59
CA GLY A 12 -14.87 -6.37 -17.44
C GLY A 12 -13.58 -6.00 -16.70
N GLN A 13 -13.09 -4.75 -16.90
CA GLN A 13 -11.84 -4.27 -16.31
C GLN A 13 -12.03 -3.71 -14.90
N LEU A 14 -13.27 -3.59 -14.44
CA LEU A 14 -13.62 -3.14 -13.11
C LEU A 14 -14.28 -4.28 -12.34
N GLU A 15 -13.87 -4.45 -11.10
CA GLU A 15 -14.45 -5.39 -10.15
C GLU A 15 -14.95 -4.68 -8.90
N LYS A 16 -15.97 -5.27 -8.27
CA LYS A 16 -16.48 -4.80 -6.98
C LYS A 16 -15.76 -5.54 -5.86
N ILE A 17 -15.13 -4.79 -4.98
CA ILE A 17 -14.51 -5.35 -3.78
C ILE A 17 -15.13 -4.68 -2.56
N THR A 18 -15.53 -5.50 -1.59
CA THR A 18 -15.96 -5.00 -0.27
C THR A 18 -14.73 -4.71 0.56
N THR A 19 -14.60 -3.47 1.01
CA THR A 19 -13.52 -3.01 1.89
C THR A 19 -14.10 -2.37 3.14
N SER A 20 -13.33 -2.34 4.21
CA SER A 20 -13.75 -1.68 5.45
C SER A 20 -13.19 -0.26 5.48
N GLN A 21 -14.03 0.73 5.79
CA GLN A 21 -13.68 2.14 5.81
C GLN A 21 -14.25 2.83 7.04
N PHE A 22 -13.57 3.87 7.52
CA PHE A 22 -14.06 4.68 8.64
C PHE A 22 -15.37 5.38 8.29
N TYR A 23 -16.33 5.28 9.21
CA TYR A 23 -17.64 5.91 9.12
C TYR A 23 -17.93 6.71 10.38
N ASP A 24 -18.31 7.97 10.20
CA ASP A 24 -18.77 8.83 11.29
C ASP A 24 -20.28 8.67 11.46
N GLU A 25 -20.70 8.01 12.53
CA GLU A 25 -22.12 7.76 12.78
C GLU A 25 -22.91 9.03 13.07
N LYS A 26 -22.28 10.03 13.69
CA LYS A 26 -22.91 11.30 14.02
C LYS A 26 -23.09 12.20 12.77
N ALA A 27 -22.09 12.21 11.88
CA ALA A 27 -22.17 12.91 10.62
C ALA A 27 -22.95 12.12 9.55
N GLY A 28 -23.09 10.79 9.72
CA GLY A 28 -23.77 9.91 8.78
C GLY A 28 -23.00 9.68 7.46
N VAL A 29 -21.65 9.75 7.47
CA VAL A 29 -20.83 9.71 6.26
C VAL A 29 -19.59 8.83 6.41
N PHE A 30 -19.13 8.24 5.30
CA PHE A 30 -17.81 7.65 5.23
C PHE A 30 -16.73 8.75 5.23
N LEU A 31 -15.65 8.49 5.94
CA LEU A 31 -14.56 9.44 6.10
C LEU A 31 -13.43 9.11 5.10
N ASN A 32 -12.87 10.13 4.46
CA ASN A 32 -11.63 9.97 3.72
C ASN A 32 -10.41 9.99 4.67
N GLY A 33 -9.23 9.63 4.16
CA GLY A 33 -8.01 9.49 4.97
C GLY A 33 -7.66 10.72 5.80
N ARG A 34 -7.90 11.93 5.29
CA ARG A 34 -7.59 13.20 5.98
C ARG A 34 -8.68 13.64 6.97
N GLN A 35 -9.84 13.01 6.93
CA GLN A 35 -10.93 13.26 7.87
C GLN A 35 -10.84 12.39 9.14
N VAL A 36 -9.83 11.53 9.24
CA VAL A 36 -9.54 10.74 10.44
C VAL A 36 -8.15 11.08 10.94
N ILE A 37 -8.05 11.39 12.21
CA ILE A 37 -6.78 11.66 12.89
C ILE A 37 -6.64 10.76 14.12
N GLY A 38 -5.40 10.38 14.42
CA GLY A 38 -5.09 9.53 15.57
C GLY A 38 -3.58 9.49 15.78
N LYS A 39 -3.10 8.47 16.49
CA LYS A 39 -1.67 8.26 16.73
C LYS A 39 -1.11 7.21 15.78
N CYS A 40 0.12 7.42 15.30
CA CYS A 40 0.83 6.47 14.47
C CYS A 40 1.04 5.13 15.22
N PRO A 41 0.74 3.98 14.59
CA PRO A 41 0.93 2.66 15.21
C PRO A 41 2.38 2.19 15.22
N VAL A 42 3.29 2.88 14.50
CA VAL A 42 4.70 2.48 14.42
C VAL A 42 5.39 2.76 15.74
N LEU A 43 5.98 1.71 16.33
CA LEU A 43 6.66 1.80 17.62
C LEU A 43 7.78 2.83 17.60
N GLY A 44 7.82 3.72 18.58
CA GLY A 44 8.83 4.78 18.70
C GLY A 44 8.62 5.97 17.76
N CYS A 45 7.53 6.00 16.99
CA CYS A 45 7.21 7.15 16.17
C CYS A 45 6.97 8.40 17.01
N GLN A 46 7.63 9.51 16.66
CA GLN A 46 7.51 10.82 17.30
C GLN A 46 6.46 11.72 16.60
N SER A 47 5.68 11.17 15.68
CA SER A 47 4.62 11.91 15.00
C SER A 47 3.53 12.31 15.98
N GLU A 48 3.19 13.59 15.98
CA GLU A 48 2.07 14.11 16.77
C GLU A 48 0.72 13.81 16.11
N LYS A 49 0.74 13.49 14.81
CA LYS A 49 -0.49 13.35 14.02
C LYS A 49 -0.38 12.22 12.99
N GLY A 50 -1.19 11.20 13.19
CA GLY A 50 -1.47 10.17 12.19
C GLY A 50 -2.80 10.43 11.49
N TYR A 51 -2.85 10.16 10.19
CA TYR A 51 -4.08 10.09 9.41
C TYR A 51 -4.49 8.62 9.24
N ALA A 52 -5.55 8.34 8.49
CA ALA A 52 -6.04 6.98 8.33
C ALA A 52 -5.01 6.01 7.72
N ASP A 53 -4.10 6.49 6.87
CA ASP A 53 -3.19 5.70 6.06
C ASP A 53 -1.70 6.06 6.21
N GLU A 54 -1.40 7.24 6.76
CA GLU A 54 -0.03 7.71 6.96
C GLU A 54 0.08 8.71 8.12
N CYS A 55 1.27 8.91 8.66
CA CYS A 55 1.57 9.99 9.60
C CYS A 55 2.42 11.08 8.96
N ASP A 56 2.58 12.22 9.65
CA ASP A 56 3.37 13.38 9.19
C ASP A 56 4.86 13.04 8.97
N LEU A 57 5.37 11.97 9.57
CA LEU A 57 6.72 11.47 9.35
C LEU A 57 6.82 10.44 8.21
N GLY A 58 5.70 10.19 7.49
CA GLY A 58 5.67 9.33 6.31
C GLY A 58 5.58 7.83 6.57
N HIS A 59 5.28 7.39 7.81
CA HIS A 59 4.98 5.99 8.06
C HIS A 59 3.62 5.64 7.47
N GLN A 60 3.57 4.63 6.62
CA GLN A 60 2.34 4.08 6.06
C GLN A 60 1.85 2.90 6.89
N TYR A 61 0.55 2.77 7.03
CA TYR A 61 -0.10 1.70 7.80
C TYR A 61 -1.54 1.50 7.32
N MET A 62 -2.13 0.36 7.68
CA MET A 62 -3.53 0.10 7.39
C MET A 62 -4.43 1.00 8.26
N PRO A 63 -5.55 1.52 7.74
CA PRO A 63 -6.47 2.36 8.50
C PRO A 63 -6.90 1.75 9.84
N SER A 64 -7.13 0.44 9.87
CA SER A 64 -7.50 -0.30 11.08
C SER A 64 -6.43 -0.32 12.17
N SER A 65 -5.18 0.03 11.84
CA SER A 65 -4.06 0.07 12.79
C SER A 65 -3.90 1.43 13.49
N LEU A 66 -4.59 2.48 13.01
CA LEU A 66 -4.51 3.81 13.60
C LEU A 66 -4.97 3.77 15.06
N ILE A 67 -4.17 4.34 15.97
CA ILE A 67 -4.44 4.35 17.40
C ILE A 67 -5.30 5.57 17.76
N ASP A 68 -6.33 5.37 18.57
CA ASP A 68 -7.26 6.42 19.03
C ASP A 68 -7.85 7.27 17.89
N PRO A 69 -8.45 6.67 16.83
CA PRO A 69 -8.97 7.43 15.69
C PRO A 69 -10.09 8.39 16.11
N LYS A 70 -10.07 9.60 15.55
CA LYS A 70 -11.09 10.63 15.73
C LYS A 70 -11.50 11.22 14.38
N SER A 71 -12.80 11.42 14.21
CA SER A 71 -13.33 12.16 13.08
C SER A 71 -12.99 13.64 13.20
N THR A 72 -12.45 14.23 12.16
CA THR A 72 -12.22 15.70 12.12
C THR A 72 -13.52 16.49 11.93
N LEU A 73 -14.61 15.83 11.54
CA LEU A 73 -15.92 16.47 11.34
C LEU A 73 -16.67 16.65 12.66
N THR A 74 -16.64 15.65 13.51
CA THR A 74 -17.46 15.63 14.72
C THR A 74 -16.67 15.51 16.02
N GLY A 75 -15.39 15.12 15.96
CA GLY A 75 -14.55 14.79 17.12
C GLY A 75 -14.84 13.41 17.71
N GLU A 76 -15.86 12.70 17.24
CA GLU A 76 -16.23 11.38 17.74
C GLU A 76 -15.26 10.30 17.22
N THR A 77 -15.25 9.15 17.89
CA THR A 77 -14.52 7.97 17.41
C THR A 77 -15.31 7.32 16.28
N PRO A 78 -14.75 7.26 15.05
CA PRO A 78 -15.45 6.63 13.93
C PRO A 78 -15.45 5.10 14.09
N VAL A 79 -16.44 4.46 13.47
CA VAL A 79 -16.53 3.00 13.38
C VAL A 79 -16.06 2.51 12.01
N MET A 80 -15.63 1.25 11.94
CA MET A 80 -15.36 0.61 10.64
C MET A 80 -16.65 0.05 10.08
N ARG A 81 -16.96 0.39 8.81
CA ARG A 81 -18.11 -0.15 8.06
C ARG A 81 -17.69 -0.64 6.70
N ASP A 82 -18.31 -1.70 6.27
CA ASP A 82 -18.08 -2.25 4.93
C ASP A 82 -18.70 -1.35 3.88
N VAL A 83 -17.94 -1.15 2.81
CA VAL A 83 -18.34 -0.39 1.63
C VAL A 83 -17.88 -1.13 0.37
N VAL A 84 -18.74 -1.16 -0.63
CA VAL A 84 -18.41 -1.75 -1.93
C VAL A 84 -17.83 -0.68 -2.83
N ASN A 85 -16.56 -0.86 -3.21
CA ASN A 85 -15.85 0.03 -4.12
C ASN A 85 -15.54 -0.67 -5.44
N TRP A 86 -15.35 0.13 -6.50
CA TRP A 86 -14.90 -0.35 -7.79
C TRP A 86 -13.38 -0.26 -7.88
N TYR A 87 -12.75 -1.37 -8.26
CA TYR A 87 -11.32 -1.47 -8.45
C TYR A 87 -10.98 -1.82 -9.90
N PHE A 88 -9.94 -1.20 -10.41
CA PHE A 88 -9.38 -1.56 -11.71
C PHE A 88 -8.39 -2.72 -11.53
N ARG A 89 -8.47 -3.73 -12.38
CA ARG A 89 -7.62 -4.93 -12.32
C ARG A 89 -6.21 -4.65 -12.84
N LEU A 90 -5.47 -3.81 -12.14
CA LEU A 90 -4.15 -3.35 -12.56
C LEU A 90 -3.14 -4.51 -12.72
N THR A 91 -3.23 -5.53 -11.89
CA THR A 91 -2.32 -6.69 -11.88
C THR A 91 -2.35 -7.47 -13.19
N GLU A 92 -3.47 -7.49 -13.91
CA GLU A 92 -3.58 -8.11 -15.24
C GLU A 92 -2.73 -7.40 -16.30
N TYR A 93 -2.29 -6.17 -16.03
CA TYR A 93 -1.52 -5.32 -16.95
C TYR A 93 -0.03 -5.26 -16.62
N THR A 94 0.47 -6.02 -15.66
CA THR A 94 1.87 -5.98 -15.22
C THR A 94 2.85 -6.14 -16.39
N LYS A 95 2.60 -7.08 -17.30
CA LYS A 95 3.43 -7.28 -18.50
C LYS A 95 3.42 -6.05 -19.42
N LEU A 96 2.23 -5.53 -19.74
CA LEU A 96 2.07 -4.34 -20.58
C LEU A 96 2.75 -3.11 -19.98
N LEU A 97 2.62 -2.93 -18.68
CA LEU A 97 3.26 -1.84 -17.93
C LEU A 97 4.78 -2.01 -17.92
N GLY A 98 5.29 -3.22 -17.76
CA GLY A 98 6.72 -3.52 -17.84
C GLY A 98 7.30 -3.15 -19.23
N GLU A 99 6.64 -3.56 -20.31
CA GLU A 99 7.02 -3.19 -21.68
C GLU A 99 6.97 -1.67 -21.89
N TYR A 100 5.98 -1.00 -21.30
CA TYR A 100 5.89 0.45 -21.32
C TYR A 100 7.07 1.12 -20.59
N VAL A 101 7.41 0.64 -19.39
CA VAL A 101 8.54 1.13 -18.58
C VAL A 101 9.85 0.97 -19.36
N ASP A 102 10.09 -0.18 -19.99
CA ASP A 102 11.29 -0.44 -20.78
C ASP A 102 11.38 0.47 -22.01
N ARG A 103 10.24 0.83 -22.59
CA ARG A 103 10.18 1.78 -23.69
C ARG A 103 10.51 3.20 -23.22
N ILE A 104 9.91 3.68 -22.14
CA ILE A 104 10.13 5.04 -21.64
C ILE A 104 11.53 5.26 -21.08
N LYS A 105 12.18 4.23 -20.54
CA LYS A 105 13.60 4.27 -20.12
C LYS A 105 14.55 4.67 -21.27
N LYS A 106 14.18 4.38 -22.52
CA LYS A 106 14.97 4.68 -23.72
C LYS A 106 14.66 6.06 -24.32
N MET A 107 13.64 6.76 -23.80
CA MET A 107 13.24 8.06 -24.35
C MET A 107 14.09 9.20 -23.74
N PRO A 108 14.69 10.09 -24.57
CA PRO A 108 15.61 11.10 -24.09
C PRO A 108 14.97 12.18 -23.21
N ASN A 109 13.66 12.37 -23.32
CA ASN A 109 12.91 13.41 -22.62
C ASN A 109 12.18 12.92 -21.36
N VAL A 110 12.35 11.65 -20.99
CA VAL A 110 11.75 11.09 -19.78
C VAL A 110 12.75 11.12 -18.64
N ARG A 111 12.36 11.72 -17.52
CA ARG A 111 13.19 11.71 -16.31
C ARG A 111 13.36 10.28 -15.82
N SER A 112 14.57 9.87 -15.47
CA SER A 112 14.88 8.53 -14.95
C SER A 112 14.06 8.17 -13.72
N LEU A 113 13.74 9.16 -12.87
CA LEU A 113 12.88 8.97 -11.71
C LEU A 113 11.49 8.42 -12.09
N VAL A 114 10.89 8.89 -13.20
CA VAL A 114 9.56 8.44 -13.64
C VAL A 114 9.56 6.95 -13.97
N SER A 115 10.51 6.51 -14.78
CA SER A 115 10.61 5.09 -15.16
C SER A 115 10.99 4.21 -13.96
N LYS A 116 11.82 4.71 -13.04
CA LYS A 116 12.17 4.00 -11.80
C LYS A 116 10.94 3.82 -10.91
N THR A 117 10.23 4.92 -10.61
CA THR A 117 9.06 4.88 -9.74
C THR A 117 7.95 3.96 -10.29
N ILE A 118 7.65 4.04 -11.60
CA ILE A 118 6.66 3.12 -12.19
C ILE A 118 7.16 1.67 -12.10
N GLY A 119 8.45 1.43 -12.32
CA GLY A 119 9.04 0.09 -12.22
C GLY A 119 8.91 -0.51 -10.83
N GLU A 120 9.12 0.28 -9.78
CA GLU A 120 9.02 -0.16 -8.39
C GLU A 120 7.62 -0.73 -8.04
N PHE A 121 6.55 -0.19 -8.65
CA PHE A 121 5.19 -0.73 -8.48
C PHE A 121 4.93 -2.04 -9.23
N LEU A 122 5.84 -2.45 -10.12
CA LEU A 122 5.73 -3.69 -10.90
C LEU A 122 6.65 -4.79 -10.36
N GLU A 123 7.54 -4.45 -9.43
CA GLU A 123 8.46 -5.40 -8.81
C GLU A 123 7.73 -6.17 -7.69
N PRO A 124 8.08 -7.44 -7.48
CA PRO A 124 7.58 -8.19 -6.34
C PRO A 124 7.94 -7.49 -5.02
N PRO A 125 7.17 -7.70 -3.95
CA PRO A 125 7.48 -7.13 -2.64
C PRO A 125 8.84 -7.61 -2.14
N VAL A 126 9.66 -6.66 -1.68
CA VAL A 126 11.01 -6.93 -1.17
C VAL A 126 11.12 -6.38 0.25
N VAL A 127 11.62 -7.21 1.17
CA VAL A 127 11.87 -6.82 2.56
C VAL A 127 13.35 -6.98 2.88
N HIS A 128 13.96 -5.92 3.41
CA HIS A 128 15.33 -5.94 3.90
C HIS A 128 15.33 -6.15 5.41
N ILE A 129 15.90 -7.26 5.87
CA ILE A 129 15.95 -7.63 7.28
C ILE A 129 17.40 -7.52 7.76
N LYS A 130 17.62 -6.85 8.89
CA LYS A 130 18.95 -6.79 9.50
C LYS A 130 19.46 -8.17 9.87
N LYS A 131 20.76 -8.42 9.66
CA LYS A 131 21.37 -9.74 9.93
C LYS A 131 21.26 -10.17 11.39
N GLU A 132 21.21 -9.22 12.33
CA GLU A 132 20.97 -9.49 13.74
C GLU A 132 19.63 -10.16 14.05
N LEU A 133 18.63 -10.00 13.17
CA LEU A 133 17.30 -10.62 13.27
C LEU A 133 17.18 -11.95 12.50
N ARG A 134 18.30 -12.54 12.09
CA ARG A 134 18.28 -13.79 11.32
C ARG A 134 17.60 -14.94 12.06
N GLU A 135 17.87 -15.07 13.35
CA GLU A 135 17.25 -16.13 14.17
C GLU A 135 15.74 -15.96 14.30
N ASP A 136 15.26 -14.73 14.37
CA ASP A 136 13.81 -14.45 14.45
C ASP A 136 13.14 -14.71 13.11
N TYR A 137 13.80 -14.37 12.00
CA TYR A 137 13.32 -14.75 10.67
C TYR A 137 13.20 -16.29 10.52
N GLU A 138 14.20 -17.05 10.94
CA GLU A 138 14.16 -18.54 10.85
C GLU A 138 12.97 -19.15 11.62
N LYS A 139 12.51 -18.50 12.69
CA LYS A 139 11.34 -18.94 13.47
C LYS A 139 10.01 -18.73 12.72
N ILE A 140 9.94 -17.75 11.83
CA ILE A 140 8.70 -17.34 11.17
C ILE A 140 8.66 -17.60 9.67
N LYS A 141 9.78 -17.98 9.05
CA LYS A 141 9.89 -18.14 7.58
C LYS A 141 8.81 -19.04 6.97
N ASP A 142 8.45 -20.11 7.69
CA ASP A 142 7.46 -21.09 7.25
C ASP A 142 6.01 -20.56 7.38
N LEU A 143 5.80 -19.44 8.06
CA LEU A 143 4.53 -18.72 8.16
C LEU A 143 4.35 -17.64 7.09
N LEU A 144 5.44 -17.29 6.39
CA LEU A 144 5.43 -16.29 5.34
C LEU A 144 5.00 -16.93 4.02
N ALA A 145 4.43 -16.11 3.13
CA ALA A 145 4.20 -16.50 1.74
C ALA A 145 5.50 -16.93 1.06
N HIS A 146 5.39 -17.68 -0.04
CA HIS A 146 6.56 -18.17 -0.77
C HIS A 146 7.47 -17.01 -1.18
N HIS A 147 8.76 -17.13 -0.89
CA HIS A 147 9.74 -16.09 -1.13
C HIS A 147 11.13 -16.67 -1.35
N THR A 148 11.99 -15.92 -2.01
CA THR A 148 13.41 -16.22 -2.18
C THR A 148 14.24 -15.35 -1.23
N LEU A 149 15.32 -15.93 -0.68
CA LEU A 149 16.26 -15.25 0.20
C LEU A 149 17.57 -14.99 -0.51
N THR A 150 18.04 -13.74 -0.41
CA THR A 150 19.38 -13.33 -0.89
C THR A 150 20.15 -12.70 0.26
N ASP A 151 21.32 -13.25 0.55
CA ASP A 151 22.22 -12.73 1.59
C ASP A 151 23.58 -12.34 0.99
N ASP A 152 23.82 -11.04 0.90
CA ASP A 152 25.11 -10.49 0.46
C ASP A 152 25.99 -10.30 1.71
N PRO A 153 27.16 -10.97 1.80
CA PRO A 153 28.07 -10.84 2.94
C PRO A 153 28.52 -9.40 3.23
N LYS A 154 28.52 -8.54 2.21
CA LYS A 154 28.96 -7.15 2.32
C LYS A 154 27.89 -6.19 2.86
N LYS A 155 26.62 -6.63 2.92
CA LYS A 155 25.52 -5.82 3.40
C LYS A 155 25.17 -6.13 4.87
N PRO A 156 24.69 -5.14 5.64
CA PRO A 156 24.26 -5.35 7.03
C PRO A 156 22.90 -6.06 7.13
N SER A 157 22.23 -6.27 6.00
CA SER A 157 20.91 -6.91 5.89
C SER A 157 20.91 -8.03 4.86
N PHE A 158 20.05 -9.01 5.03
CA PHE A 158 19.62 -9.93 3.98
C PHE A 158 18.28 -9.49 3.42
N THR A 159 17.95 -10.00 2.25
CA THR A 159 16.74 -9.59 1.51
C THR A 159 15.86 -10.82 1.26
N ILE A 160 14.57 -10.67 1.51
CA ILE A 160 13.55 -11.63 1.06
C ILE A 160 12.73 -10.96 -0.05
N CYS A 161 12.48 -11.70 -1.11
CA CYS A 161 11.69 -11.28 -2.26
C CYS A 161 10.51 -12.24 -2.40
N PHE A 162 9.30 -11.75 -2.29
CA PHE A 162 8.08 -12.55 -2.45
C PHE A 162 7.75 -12.75 -3.92
N ASP A 163 7.08 -13.85 -4.26
CA ASP A 163 6.78 -14.19 -5.65
C ASP A 163 5.61 -13.39 -6.20
N THR A 164 4.70 -12.92 -5.33
CA THR A 164 3.48 -12.19 -5.69
C THR A 164 3.27 -10.96 -4.82
N LEU A 165 2.41 -10.06 -5.30
CA LEU A 165 1.94 -8.89 -4.56
C LEU A 165 0.75 -9.20 -3.63
N ASP A 166 0.21 -10.42 -3.73
CA ASP A 166 -0.97 -10.89 -2.97
C ASP A 166 -0.56 -11.57 -1.67
#